data_8f50e85d05e60fe3e585389e6e5576b5
#
_entry.id   8f50e85d05e60fe3e585389e6e5576b5
#
_cell.length_a   1.000
_cell.length_b   1.000
_cell.length_c   1.000
_cell.angle_alpha   90.00
_cell.angle_beta   90.00
_cell.angle_gamma   90.00
#
_symmetry.space_group_name_H-M   'P 1'
#
loop_
_entity.id
_entity.type
_entity.pdbx_description
1 polymer ?
#
loop_
_entity_poly.entity_id
_entity_poly.type
_entity_poly.pdbx_seq_one_letter_code
_entity_poly.pdbx_strand_id
1 'polypeptide(L)'
;MRFIIHGAGAVGSLIGGALAESGAEVVLIARQAHANAIKHNGLLLKTPNGERRISNLSVVTAPAQITPRPDDLLVLTVKTQNTAHAVQELHDVFPVETPILCLQNSVRNEELAARRFMHVYGGVAALCVTLLEPGVVAQTLANTISLGNYPFGNDALCQALAEQFRHAGFTVTTHESIMAVKWSKLVLNLHNATFAILDQHLQLGLVTPAVCDFMADVEEEALHVLNVAGISLEDPDNPIEFPQRLAQLRAVEADPEKIYEAEQIPFALRTYPSTWADLKRKRGETEAGFFNGEIILLGEKFGLPTPYNATLLNLVETMAAERAEPGGHSLAELNDLVEQRRMKMYNSDQ
;
A
#
# COMPACT_ATOMS: atom_id res chain seq x y z
N MET A 1 -5.09 -26.04 4.29
CA MET A 1 -4.76 -24.67 4.77
C MET A 1 -6.03 -23.84 4.78
N ARG A 2 -6.33 -23.17 5.91
CA ARG A 2 -7.46 -22.25 6.05
C ARG A 2 -6.93 -20.83 6.20
N PHE A 3 -7.41 -19.90 5.38
CA PHE A 3 -6.98 -18.49 5.38
C PHE A 3 -7.87 -17.67 6.31
N ILE A 4 -7.27 -17.02 7.31
CA ILE A 4 -7.93 -16.07 8.21
C ILE A 4 -7.51 -14.66 7.81
N ILE A 5 -8.37 -13.94 7.10
CA ILE A 5 -8.04 -12.61 6.55
C ILE A 5 -8.54 -11.52 7.49
N HIS A 6 -7.62 -10.89 8.21
CA HIS A 6 -7.92 -9.75 9.09
C HIS A 6 -7.79 -8.43 8.34
N GLY A 7 -8.93 -7.77 8.16
CA GLY A 7 -9.05 -6.53 7.42
C GLY A 7 -9.75 -6.71 6.07
N ALA A 8 -10.91 -7.37 6.05
CA ALA A 8 -11.72 -7.50 4.83
C ALA A 8 -12.24 -6.14 4.35
N GLY A 9 -11.31 -5.28 3.91
CA GLY A 9 -11.54 -4.08 3.11
C GLY A 9 -11.50 -4.43 1.62
N ALA A 10 -11.05 -3.51 0.76
CA ALA A 10 -10.94 -3.77 -0.67
C ALA A 10 -9.99 -4.93 -1.00
N VAL A 11 -8.74 -4.86 -0.51
CA VAL A 11 -7.69 -5.87 -0.78
C VAL A 11 -8.06 -7.21 -0.15
N GLY A 12 -8.38 -7.22 1.15
CA GLY A 12 -8.69 -8.46 1.86
C GLY A 12 -9.93 -9.17 1.32
N SER A 13 -10.95 -8.42 0.89
CA SER A 13 -12.16 -9.00 0.28
C SER A 13 -11.89 -9.57 -1.11
N LEU A 14 -11.09 -8.86 -1.95
CA LEU A 14 -10.71 -9.40 -3.26
C LEU A 14 -9.93 -10.70 -3.12
N ILE A 15 -8.89 -10.71 -2.29
CA ILE A 15 -8.04 -11.86 -2.06
C ILE A 15 -8.86 -13.03 -1.46
N GLY A 16 -9.61 -12.76 -0.40
CA GLY A 16 -10.40 -13.79 0.26
C GLY A 16 -11.49 -14.36 -0.64
N GLY A 17 -12.14 -13.53 -1.45
CA GLY A 17 -13.12 -13.96 -2.42
C GLY A 17 -12.51 -14.84 -3.51
N ALA A 18 -11.36 -14.45 -4.07
CA ALA A 18 -10.65 -15.22 -5.09
C ALA A 18 -10.14 -16.57 -4.55
N LEU A 19 -9.57 -16.59 -3.34
CA LEU A 19 -9.16 -17.83 -2.67
C LEU A 19 -10.35 -18.77 -2.41
N ALA A 20 -11.48 -18.24 -1.94
CA ALA A 20 -12.68 -19.05 -1.70
C ALA A 20 -13.27 -19.60 -3.01
N GLU A 21 -13.26 -18.82 -4.08
CA GLU A 21 -13.70 -19.26 -5.41
C GLU A 21 -12.80 -20.37 -5.97
N SER A 22 -11.51 -20.35 -5.67
CA SER A 22 -10.56 -21.41 -6.04
C SER A 22 -10.67 -22.67 -5.17
N GLY A 23 -11.56 -22.68 -4.18
CA GLY A 23 -11.82 -23.84 -3.31
C GLY A 23 -11.06 -23.82 -1.97
N ALA A 24 -10.32 -22.77 -1.65
CA ALA A 24 -9.69 -22.63 -0.34
C ALA A 24 -10.73 -22.30 0.75
N GLU A 25 -10.50 -22.81 1.98
CA GLU A 25 -11.30 -22.42 3.13
C GLU A 25 -10.86 -21.01 3.60
N VAL A 26 -11.80 -20.06 3.64
CA VAL A 26 -11.52 -18.66 3.97
C VAL A 26 -12.46 -18.16 5.06
N VAL A 27 -11.92 -17.47 6.05
CA VAL A 27 -12.65 -16.69 7.04
C VAL A 27 -12.25 -15.23 6.91
N LEU A 28 -13.21 -14.35 6.65
CA LEU A 28 -13.00 -12.90 6.60
C LEU A 28 -13.31 -12.28 7.97
N ILE A 29 -12.42 -11.47 8.49
CA ILE A 29 -12.70 -10.60 9.64
C ILE A 29 -12.99 -9.20 9.10
N ALA A 30 -14.26 -8.77 9.20
CA ALA A 30 -14.76 -7.56 8.56
C ALA A 30 -15.52 -6.66 9.55
N ARG A 31 -15.58 -5.36 9.27
CA ARG A 31 -16.47 -4.45 10.00
C ARG A 31 -17.93 -4.85 9.83
N GLN A 32 -18.75 -4.59 10.84
CA GLN A 32 -20.13 -5.08 10.95
C GLN A 32 -20.97 -4.87 9.69
N ALA A 33 -20.97 -3.69 9.10
CA ALA A 33 -21.78 -3.40 7.91
C ALA A 33 -21.38 -4.27 6.71
N HIS A 34 -20.05 -4.44 6.50
CA HIS A 34 -19.52 -5.28 5.42
C HIS A 34 -19.78 -6.77 5.67
N ALA A 35 -19.57 -7.23 6.91
CA ALA A 35 -19.87 -8.60 7.31
C ALA A 35 -21.36 -8.94 7.11
N ASN A 36 -22.27 -8.05 7.50
CA ASN A 36 -23.70 -8.24 7.30
C ASN A 36 -24.06 -8.34 5.81
N ALA A 37 -23.53 -7.44 4.98
CA ALA A 37 -23.79 -7.45 3.56
C ALA A 37 -23.31 -8.76 2.89
N ILE A 38 -22.10 -9.24 3.23
CA ILE A 38 -21.58 -10.50 2.71
C ILE A 38 -22.43 -11.70 3.18
N LYS A 39 -22.83 -11.73 4.45
CA LYS A 39 -23.68 -12.84 4.99
C LYS A 39 -25.05 -12.93 4.31
N HIS A 40 -25.64 -11.79 3.97
CA HIS A 40 -26.98 -11.75 3.36
C HIS A 40 -26.95 -11.93 1.83
N ASN A 41 -25.97 -11.32 1.16
CA ASN A 41 -25.98 -11.19 -0.29
C ASN A 41 -24.78 -11.89 -0.97
N GLY A 42 -23.84 -12.45 -0.20
CA GLY A 42 -22.53 -12.86 -0.71
C GLY A 42 -21.61 -11.66 -1.02
N LEU A 43 -20.36 -11.93 -1.31
CA LEU A 43 -19.37 -10.94 -1.77
C LEU A 43 -19.44 -10.81 -3.28
N LEU A 44 -19.75 -9.63 -3.79
CA LEU A 44 -19.74 -9.33 -5.23
C LEU A 44 -18.38 -8.79 -5.64
N LEU A 45 -17.67 -9.53 -6.48
CA LEU A 45 -16.42 -9.11 -7.12
C LEU A 45 -16.73 -8.64 -8.55
N LYS A 46 -16.44 -7.36 -8.83
CA LYS A 46 -16.47 -6.77 -10.16
C LYS A 46 -15.04 -6.70 -10.69
N THR A 47 -14.77 -7.40 -11.77
CA THR A 47 -13.43 -7.46 -12.38
C THR A 47 -13.51 -7.18 -13.87
N PRO A 48 -12.39 -6.93 -14.58
CA PRO A 48 -12.40 -6.78 -16.03
C PRO A 48 -12.97 -8.00 -16.76
N ASN A 49 -12.94 -9.17 -16.12
CA ASN A 49 -13.45 -10.42 -16.67
C ASN A 49 -14.94 -10.66 -16.34
N GLY A 50 -15.63 -9.70 -15.74
CA GLY A 50 -17.04 -9.77 -15.37
C GLY A 50 -17.30 -9.73 -13.86
N GLU A 51 -18.58 -9.90 -13.50
CA GLU A 51 -19.05 -9.89 -12.12
C GLU A 51 -19.19 -11.34 -11.60
N ARG A 52 -18.74 -11.57 -10.39
CA ARG A 52 -18.83 -12.88 -9.73
C ARG A 52 -19.30 -12.70 -8.29
N ARG A 53 -20.22 -13.55 -7.85
CA ARG A 53 -20.77 -13.52 -6.49
C ARG A 53 -20.33 -14.76 -5.71
N ILE A 54 -19.61 -14.53 -4.62
CA ILE A 54 -19.10 -15.57 -3.74
C ILE A 54 -20.06 -15.68 -2.55
N SER A 55 -20.80 -16.77 -2.46
CA SER A 55 -21.87 -16.94 -1.47
C SER A 55 -21.46 -17.77 -0.26
N ASN A 56 -20.41 -18.59 -0.36
CA ASN A 56 -19.97 -19.54 0.65
C ASN A 56 -18.79 -19.04 1.48
N LEU A 57 -18.73 -17.73 1.76
CA LEU A 57 -17.70 -17.14 2.59
C LEU A 57 -18.09 -17.15 4.07
N SER A 58 -17.19 -17.65 4.92
CA SER A 58 -17.29 -17.43 6.36
C SER A 58 -16.85 -16.02 6.69
N VAL A 59 -17.69 -15.27 7.43
CA VAL A 59 -17.40 -13.89 7.80
C VAL A 59 -17.72 -13.67 9.27
N VAL A 60 -16.75 -13.11 10.00
CA VAL A 60 -16.87 -12.74 11.40
C VAL A 60 -16.50 -11.27 11.60
N THR A 61 -16.72 -10.72 12.79
CA THR A 61 -16.40 -9.32 13.10
C THR A 61 -15.22 -9.16 14.05
N ALA A 62 -14.77 -10.26 14.66
CA ALA A 62 -13.60 -10.27 15.56
C ALA A 62 -12.91 -11.63 15.54
N PRO A 63 -11.57 -11.69 15.75
CA PRO A 63 -10.82 -12.95 15.85
C PRO A 63 -11.36 -13.91 16.91
N ALA A 64 -11.85 -13.40 18.05
CA ALA A 64 -12.41 -14.20 19.15
C ALA A 64 -13.61 -15.08 18.77
N GLN A 65 -14.20 -14.87 17.59
CA GLN A 65 -15.28 -15.71 17.04
C GLN A 65 -14.75 -16.92 16.26
N ILE A 66 -13.43 -17.07 16.17
CA ILE A 66 -12.77 -18.14 15.40
C ILE A 66 -12.18 -19.16 16.36
N THR A 67 -12.41 -20.43 16.14
CA THR A 67 -11.68 -21.51 16.82
C THR A 67 -10.43 -21.82 16.01
N PRO A 68 -9.21 -21.64 16.58
CA PRO A 68 -7.95 -21.93 15.90
C PRO A 68 -7.84 -23.39 15.46
N ARG A 69 -7.12 -23.61 14.36
CA ARG A 69 -6.79 -24.91 13.80
C ARG A 69 -5.30 -25.00 13.44
N PRO A 70 -4.70 -26.20 13.44
CA PRO A 70 -3.28 -26.35 13.08
C PRO A 70 -2.94 -25.93 11.63
N ASP A 71 -3.93 -25.90 10.74
CA ASP A 71 -3.76 -25.55 9.33
C ASP A 71 -4.15 -24.10 9.00
N ASP A 72 -4.30 -23.25 10.03
CA ASP A 72 -4.59 -21.82 9.86
C ASP A 72 -3.38 -21.04 9.34
N LEU A 73 -3.65 -20.10 8.46
CA LEU A 73 -2.75 -19.05 8.04
C LEU A 73 -3.42 -17.69 8.20
N LEU A 74 -2.79 -16.81 8.94
CA LEU A 74 -3.27 -15.46 9.17
C LEU A 74 -2.81 -14.56 8.02
N VAL A 75 -3.70 -13.70 7.52
CA VAL A 75 -3.39 -12.71 6.48
C VAL A 75 -3.81 -11.33 6.96
N LEU A 76 -2.86 -10.42 7.08
CA LEU A 76 -3.11 -9.03 7.44
C LEU A 76 -3.30 -8.16 6.19
N THR A 77 -4.44 -7.49 6.15
CA THR A 77 -4.81 -6.54 5.10
C THR A 77 -5.47 -5.27 5.67
N VAL A 78 -5.37 -5.08 6.99
CA VAL A 78 -5.74 -3.81 7.63
C VAL A 78 -4.80 -2.70 7.18
N LYS A 79 -5.20 -1.44 7.31
CA LYS A 79 -4.28 -0.32 7.10
C LYS A 79 -3.15 -0.33 8.14
N THR A 80 -1.97 0.15 7.76
CA THR A 80 -0.74 0.07 8.57
C THR A 80 -0.91 0.64 9.98
N GLN A 81 -1.64 1.73 10.16
CA GLN A 81 -1.93 2.32 11.48
C GLN A 81 -2.70 1.38 12.42
N ASN A 82 -3.39 0.39 11.90
CA ASN A 82 -4.15 -0.58 12.68
C ASN A 82 -3.39 -1.90 12.93
N THR A 83 -2.17 -2.05 12.40
CA THR A 83 -1.43 -3.32 12.44
C THR A 83 -1.14 -3.78 13.86
N ALA A 84 -0.65 -2.89 14.73
CA ALA A 84 -0.32 -3.26 16.11
C ALA A 84 -1.53 -3.82 16.86
N HIS A 85 -2.71 -3.20 16.68
CA HIS A 85 -3.95 -3.66 17.30
C HIS A 85 -4.41 -4.99 16.70
N ALA A 86 -4.42 -5.11 15.37
CA ALA A 86 -4.83 -6.33 14.69
C ALA A 86 -3.93 -7.54 15.04
N VAL A 87 -2.62 -7.33 15.13
CA VAL A 87 -1.66 -8.35 15.58
C VAL A 87 -1.94 -8.78 17.02
N GLN A 88 -2.26 -7.84 17.91
CA GLN A 88 -2.61 -8.17 19.30
C GLN A 88 -3.91 -8.98 19.37
N GLU A 89 -4.98 -8.55 18.67
CA GLU A 89 -6.24 -9.29 18.62
C GLU A 89 -6.07 -10.74 18.10
N LEU A 90 -5.20 -10.93 17.09
CA LEU A 90 -4.89 -12.26 16.57
C LEU A 90 -4.07 -13.08 17.58
N HIS A 91 -3.08 -12.49 18.22
CA HIS A 91 -2.26 -13.17 19.22
C HIS A 91 -3.07 -13.63 20.45
N ASP A 92 -4.12 -12.89 20.83
CA ASP A 92 -5.00 -13.26 21.94
C ASP A 92 -5.81 -14.53 21.64
N VAL A 93 -5.88 -14.95 20.36
CA VAL A 93 -6.70 -16.09 19.90
C VAL A 93 -5.84 -17.22 19.33
N PHE A 94 -4.85 -16.90 18.52
CA PHE A 94 -4.07 -17.88 17.76
C PHE A 94 -2.71 -18.17 18.43
N PRO A 95 -2.23 -19.43 18.38
CA PRO A 95 -0.88 -19.79 18.83
C PRO A 95 0.21 -18.96 18.14
N VAL A 96 1.33 -18.74 18.83
CA VAL A 96 2.48 -17.97 18.32
C VAL A 96 3.14 -18.64 17.09
N GLU A 97 2.95 -19.94 16.92
CA GLU A 97 3.43 -20.76 15.80
C GLU A 97 2.56 -20.59 14.54
N THR A 98 1.35 -20.00 14.67
CA THR A 98 0.47 -19.80 13.52
C THR A 98 1.14 -18.85 12.52
N PRO A 99 1.35 -19.25 11.26
CA PRO A 99 1.98 -18.38 10.27
C PRO A 99 1.13 -17.14 9.98
N ILE A 100 1.81 -16.00 9.79
CA ILE A 100 1.17 -14.72 9.49
C ILE A 100 1.79 -14.05 8.26
N LEU A 101 0.98 -13.69 7.29
CA LEU A 101 1.35 -12.99 6.07
C LEU A 101 0.87 -11.54 6.11
N CYS A 102 1.80 -10.58 6.01
CA CYS A 102 1.52 -9.15 5.94
C CYS A 102 1.43 -8.71 4.47
N LEU A 103 0.23 -8.44 3.95
CA LEU A 103 -0.02 -7.96 2.58
C LEU A 103 -0.29 -6.44 2.51
N GLN A 104 -0.04 -5.74 3.61
CA GLN A 104 -0.27 -4.30 3.67
C GLN A 104 0.88 -3.54 2.99
N ASN A 105 0.58 -2.30 2.60
CA ASN A 105 1.60 -1.33 2.25
C ASN A 105 2.52 -1.04 3.45
N SER A 106 3.62 -0.29 3.21
CA SER A 106 4.62 0.05 4.24
C SER A 106 5.55 -1.11 4.61
N VAL A 107 6.53 -0.82 5.43
CA VAL A 107 7.67 -1.68 5.77
C VAL A 107 7.74 -2.06 7.25
N ARG A 108 6.75 -1.66 8.07
CA ARG A 108 6.75 -1.91 9.53
C ARG A 108 5.86 -3.07 9.96
N ASN A 109 5.00 -3.55 9.09
CA ASN A 109 3.97 -4.52 9.48
C ASN A 109 4.58 -5.86 9.90
N GLU A 110 5.59 -6.31 9.18
CA GLU A 110 6.30 -7.57 9.43
C GLU A 110 7.05 -7.55 10.77
N GLU A 111 7.71 -6.44 11.09
CA GLU A 111 8.38 -6.27 12.39
C GLU A 111 7.37 -6.32 13.54
N LEU A 112 6.23 -5.64 13.39
CA LEU A 112 5.16 -5.67 14.39
C LEU A 112 4.59 -7.08 14.57
N ALA A 113 4.38 -7.82 13.49
CA ALA A 113 3.93 -9.20 13.53
C ALA A 113 4.98 -10.13 14.18
N ALA A 114 6.28 -9.96 13.86
CA ALA A 114 7.38 -10.77 14.39
C ALA A 114 7.60 -10.60 15.91
N ARG A 115 7.06 -9.54 16.49
CA ARG A 115 7.07 -9.39 17.96
C ARG A 115 6.10 -10.35 18.67
N ARG A 116 5.20 -11.00 17.95
CA ARG A 116 4.11 -11.83 18.47
C ARG A 116 4.01 -13.21 17.84
N PHE A 117 4.48 -13.38 16.61
CA PHE A 117 4.39 -14.63 15.84
C PHE A 117 5.77 -15.09 15.38
N MET A 118 6.00 -16.40 15.37
CA MET A 118 7.30 -16.99 15.02
C MET A 118 7.52 -17.07 13.51
N HIS A 119 6.47 -17.24 12.72
CA HIS A 119 6.54 -17.45 11.27
C HIS A 119 5.87 -16.28 10.55
N VAL A 120 6.67 -15.30 10.16
CA VAL A 120 6.18 -14.08 9.51
C VAL A 120 6.60 -14.06 8.05
N TYR A 121 5.65 -13.75 7.20
CA TYR A 121 5.81 -13.57 5.76
C TYR A 121 5.44 -12.16 5.38
N GLY A 122 6.22 -11.56 4.50
CA GLY A 122 5.89 -10.29 3.88
C GLY A 122 5.29 -10.50 2.50
N GLY A 123 4.50 -9.53 2.09
CA GLY A 123 3.99 -9.52 0.73
C GLY A 123 3.70 -8.12 0.22
N VAL A 124 3.76 -7.98 -1.09
CA VAL A 124 3.39 -6.78 -1.83
C VAL A 124 2.22 -7.10 -2.73
N ALA A 125 1.07 -6.50 -2.44
CA ALA A 125 -0.12 -6.61 -3.28
C ALA A 125 -0.17 -5.40 -4.24
N ALA A 126 0.22 -5.60 -5.50
CA ALA A 126 0.05 -4.62 -6.56
C ALA A 126 -1.32 -4.84 -7.21
N LEU A 127 -2.36 -4.36 -6.54
CA LEU A 127 -3.76 -4.56 -6.90
C LEU A 127 -4.47 -3.22 -6.96
N CYS A 128 -5.11 -2.91 -8.09
CA CYS A 128 -5.99 -1.75 -8.21
C CYS A 128 -7.41 -2.15 -7.83
N VAL A 129 -7.75 -2.00 -6.56
CA VAL A 129 -9.00 -2.48 -5.98
C VAL A 129 -9.68 -1.44 -5.11
N THR A 130 -11.01 -1.35 -5.20
CA THR A 130 -11.83 -0.40 -4.45
C THR A 130 -13.03 -1.12 -3.83
N LEU A 131 -13.29 -0.85 -2.54
CA LEU A 131 -14.54 -1.18 -1.89
C LEU A 131 -15.56 -0.10 -2.27
N LEU A 132 -16.53 -0.46 -3.12
CA LEU A 132 -17.56 0.47 -3.62
C LEU A 132 -18.62 0.72 -2.54
N GLU A 133 -19.13 -0.36 -1.96
CA GLU A 133 -20.12 -0.38 -0.88
C GLU A 133 -19.98 -1.69 -0.08
N PRO A 134 -20.60 -1.82 1.09
CA PRO A 134 -20.57 -3.08 1.84
C PRO A 134 -20.99 -4.27 0.98
N GLY A 135 -20.12 -5.28 0.89
CA GLY A 135 -20.33 -6.49 0.10
C GLY A 135 -19.95 -6.38 -1.38
N VAL A 136 -19.48 -5.21 -1.88
CA VAL A 136 -19.15 -5.01 -3.30
C VAL A 136 -17.75 -4.46 -3.48
N VAL A 137 -16.88 -5.19 -4.17
CA VAL A 137 -15.50 -4.83 -4.46
C VAL A 137 -15.28 -4.80 -5.97
N ALA A 138 -14.62 -3.74 -6.45
CA ALA A 138 -14.21 -3.62 -7.85
C ALA A 138 -12.70 -3.66 -7.99
N GLN A 139 -12.21 -4.51 -8.88
CA GLN A 139 -10.82 -4.55 -9.35
C GLN A 139 -10.78 -4.03 -10.79
N THR A 140 -9.81 -3.14 -11.10
CA THR A 140 -9.69 -2.58 -12.46
C THR A 140 -8.47 -3.10 -13.19
N LEU A 141 -7.30 -2.94 -12.63
CA LEU A 141 -6.01 -3.29 -13.22
C LEU A 141 -5.14 -3.98 -12.17
N ALA A 142 -3.99 -4.45 -12.62
CA ALA A 142 -2.95 -5.07 -11.80
C ALA A 142 -3.45 -6.24 -10.93
N ASN A 143 -2.75 -7.34 -11.01
CA ASN A 143 -3.13 -8.60 -10.39
C ASN A 143 -1.90 -9.34 -9.86
N THR A 144 -0.89 -8.58 -9.40
CA THR A 144 0.39 -9.15 -9.00
C THR A 144 0.55 -9.15 -7.49
N ILE A 145 1.07 -10.24 -6.96
CA ILE A 145 1.44 -10.41 -5.56
C ILE A 145 2.89 -10.91 -5.51
N SER A 146 3.74 -10.24 -4.74
CA SER A 146 5.08 -10.70 -4.37
C SER A 146 5.06 -11.22 -2.94
N LEU A 147 5.76 -12.33 -2.67
CA LEU A 147 5.81 -12.99 -1.36
C LEU A 147 7.25 -13.32 -0.97
N GLY A 148 7.53 -13.39 0.31
CA GLY A 148 8.80 -13.87 0.85
C GLY A 148 8.75 -14.00 2.37
N ASN A 149 9.72 -14.70 2.94
CA ASN A 149 9.87 -14.79 4.39
C ASN A 149 10.39 -13.46 4.96
N TYR A 150 9.98 -13.14 6.17
CA TYR A 150 10.55 -12.02 6.92
C TYR A 150 11.53 -12.57 7.99
N PRO A 151 12.74 -12.00 8.13
CA PRO A 151 13.28 -10.89 7.32
C PRO A 151 13.84 -11.31 5.96
N PHE A 152 14.18 -12.58 5.75
CA PHE A 152 14.77 -13.15 4.52
C PHE A 152 14.31 -14.57 4.31
N GLY A 153 14.34 -15.00 3.05
CA GLY A 153 14.16 -16.38 2.64
C GLY A 153 12.88 -16.62 1.84
N ASN A 154 12.80 -17.86 1.37
CA ASN A 154 11.71 -18.34 0.53
C ASN A 154 11.49 -19.84 0.80
N ASP A 155 10.89 -20.16 1.92
CA ASP A 155 10.72 -21.54 2.38
C ASP A 155 9.57 -22.29 1.68
N ALA A 156 9.38 -23.55 2.04
CA ALA A 156 8.35 -24.41 1.47
C ALA A 156 6.93 -23.87 1.69
N LEU A 157 6.66 -23.18 2.83
CA LEU A 157 5.35 -22.59 3.10
C LEU A 157 5.14 -21.34 2.21
N CYS A 158 6.16 -20.50 2.02
CA CYS A 158 6.10 -19.38 1.09
C CYS A 158 5.76 -19.84 -0.33
N GLN A 159 6.39 -20.92 -0.81
CA GLN A 159 6.09 -21.53 -2.11
C GLN A 159 4.66 -22.07 -2.17
N ALA A 160 4.21 -22.76 -1.12
CA ALA A 160 2.83 -23.28 -1.04
C ALA A 160 1.80 -22.14 -1.06
N LEU A 161 2.09 -21.00 -0.39
CA LEU A 161 1.27 -19.81 -0.45
C LEU A 161 1.20 -19.24 -1.86
N ALA A 162 2.35 -19.12 -2.52
CA ALA A 162 2.42 -18.63 -3.89
C ALA A 162 1.55 -19.49 -4.84
N GLU A 163 1.57 -20.82 -4.69
CA GLU A 163 0.73 -21.71 -5.48
C GLU A 163 -0.77 -21.50 -5.18
N GLN A 164 -1.16 -21.32 -3.92
CA GLN A 164 -2.56 -21.01 -3.58
C GLN A 164 -3.05 -19.71 -4.22
N PHE A 165 -2.22 -18.66 -4.19
CA PHE A 165 -2.57 -17.39 -4.82
C PHE A 165 -2.57 -17.48 -6.36
N ARG A 166 -1.64 -18.24 -6.98
CA ARG A 166 -1.69 -18.51 -8.43
C ARG A 166 -2.96 -19.24 -8.83
N HIS A 167 -3.34 -20.25 -8.06
CA HIS A 167 -4.58 -21.00 -8.29
C HIS A 167 -5.82 -20.12 -8.15
N ALA A 168 -5.78 -19.11 -7.29
CA ALA A 168 -6.81 -18.08 -7.15
C ALA A 168 -6.79 -17.02 -8.26
N GLY A 169 -5.90 -17.15 -9.26
CA GLY A 169 -5.86 -16.29 -10.44
C GLY A 169 -4.93 -15.07 -10.32
N PHE A 170 -4.05 -14.99 -9.31
CA PHE A 170 -3.06 -13.92 -9.21
C PHE A 170 -1.76 -14.30 -9.93
N THR A 171 -1.07 -13.29 -10.46
CA THR A 171 0.33 -13.44 -10.89
C THR A 171 1.21 -13.32 -9.64
N VAL A 172 1.99 -14.37 -9.33
CA VAL A 172 2.73 -14.41 -8.06
C VAL A 172 4.20 -14.70 -8.30
N THR A 173 5.06 -13.87 -7.70
CA THR A 173 6.51 -14.06 -7.59
C THR A 173 6.89 -14.29 -6.13
N THR A 174 7.97 -15.02 -5.89
CA THR A 174 8.53 -15.23 -4.56
C THR A 174 9.95 -14.69 -4.52
N HIS A 175 10.34 -14.09 -3.41
CA HIS A 175 11.60 -13.34 -3.27
C HIS A 175 12.35 -13.77 -2.02
N GLU A 176 13.68 -13.87 -2.13
CA GLU A 176 14.57 -14.07 -0.97
C GLU A 176 14.61 -12.83 -0.06
N SER A 177 14.39 -11.63 -0.62
CA SER A 177 14.37 -10.36 0.11
C SER A 177 13.09 -9.59 -0.16
N ILE A 178 11.99 -10.06 0.40
CA ILE A 178 10.68 -9.39 0.23
C ILE A 178 10.70 -7.94 0.77
N MET A 179 11.55 -7.63 1.74
CA MET A 179 11.68 -6.28 2.25
C MET A 179 12.28 -5.31 1.24
N ALA A 180 13.17 -5.77 0.35
CA ALA A 180 13.68 -4.94 -0.76
C ALA A 180 12.54 -4.54 -1.72
N VAL A 181 11.66 -5.48 -2.05
CA VAL A 181 10.45 -5.23 -2.87
C VAL A 181 9.51 -4.23 -2.18
N LYS A 182 9.33 -4.37 -0.87
CA LYS A 182 8.47 -3.46 -0.07
C LYS A 182 9.05 -2.04 -0.01
N TRP A 183 10.36 -1.90 0.18
CA TRP A 183 11.03 -0.60 0.16
C TRP A 183 10.95 0.04 -1.23
N SER A 184 11.17 -0.71 -2.30
CA SER A 184 11.01 -0.23 -3.67
C SER A 184 9.59 0.29 -3.92
N LYS A 185 8.58 -0.46 -3.49
CA LYS A 185 7.19 0.00 -3.59
C LYS A 185 6.91 1.23 -2.71
N LEU A 186 7.53 1.32 -1.52
CA LEU A 186 7.39 2.50 -0.66
C LEU A 186 7.89 3.76 -1.37
N VAL A 187 9.05 3.72 -2.02
CA VAL A 187 9.59 4.85 -2.81
C VAL A 187 8.56 5.31 -3.85
N LEU A 188 7.95 4.38 -4.59
CA LEU A 188 6.90 4.73 -5.55
C LEU A 188 5.66 5.35 -4.90
N ASN A 189 5.34 4.96 -3.66
CA ASN A 189 4.17 5.48 -2.92
C ASN A 189 4.40 6.86 -2.28
N LEU A 190 5.64 7.38 -2.24
CA LEU A 190 5.92 8.72 -1.71
C LEU A 190 5.13 9.81 -2.46
N HIS A 191 4.87 9.59 -3.74
CA HIS A 191 4.11 10.52 -4.58
C HIS A 191 2.61 10.55 -4.31
N ASN A 192 2.08 9.60 -3.54
CA ASN A 192 0.66 9.59 -3.19
C ASN A 192 0.24 10.90 -2.51
N ALA A 193 1.14 11.48 -1.69
CA ALA A 193 0.94 12.78 -1.07
C ALA A 193 0.95 13.92 -2.10
N THR A 194 1.91 13.94 -3.03
CA THR A 194 2.01 14.95 -4.10
C THR A 194 0.71 15.03 -4.90
N PHE A 195 0.23 13.90 -5.41
CA PHE A 195 -1.01 13.84 -6.19
C PHE A 195 -2.24 14.25 -5.39
N ALA A 196 -2.29 13.93 -4.09
CA ALA A 196 -3.38 14.33 -3.22
C ALA A 196 -3.39 15.85 -2.95
N ILE A 197 -2.22 16.45 -2.73
CA ILE A 197 -2.05 17.89 -2.47
C ILE A 197 -2.38 18.71 -3.72
N LEU A 198 -2.01 18.23 -4.90
CA LEU A 198 -2.25 18.91 -6.19
C LEU A 198 -3.64 18.61 -6.79
N ASP A 199 -4.43 17.71 -6.22
CA ASP A 199 -5.68 17.15 -6.81
C ASP A 199 -5.48 16.63 -8.23
N GLN A 200 -4.37 15.95 -8.49
CA GLN A 200 -4.04 15.41 -9.80
C GLN A 200 -4.19 13.89 -9.84
N HIS A 201 -4.64 13.37 -10.98
CA HIS A 201 -4.58 11.95 -11.26
C HIS A 201 -3.25 11.55 -11.91
N LEU A 202 -2.88 10.27 -11.79
CA LEU A 202 -1.58 9.77 -12.25
C LEU A 202 -1.30 10.07 -13.72
N GLN A 203 -2.29 9.88 -14.60
CA GLN A 203 -2.11 10.07 -16.04
C GLN A 203 -1.73 11.52 -16.40
N LEU A 204 -2.28 12.52 -15.69
CA LEU A 204 -1.93 13.93 -15.91
C LEU A 204 -0.55 14.25 -15.32
N GLY A 205 -0.30 13.84 -14.08
CA GLY A 205 0.98 14.16 -13.42
C GLY A 205 2.19 13.59 -14.16
N LEU A 206 2.07 12.37 -14.71
CA LEU A 206 3.17 11.71 -15.44
C LEU A 206 3.48 12.29 -16.83
N VAL A 207 2.65 13.20 -17.35
CA VAL A 207 2.91 13.95 -18.59
C VAL A 207 3.15 15.43 -18.35
N THR A 208 3.20 15.86 -17.09
CA THR A 208 3.44 17.26 -16.69
C THR A 208 4.90 17.42 -16.23
N PRO A 209 5.79 18.04 -17.00
CA PRO A 209 7.23 18.10 -16.72
C PRO A 209 7.56 18.56 -15.30
N ALA A 210 6.99 19.69 -14.87
CA ALA A 210 7.28 20.24 -13.55
C ALA A 210 6.82 19.32 -12.38
N VAL A 211 5.77 18.52 -12.57
CA VAL A 211 5.36 17.51 -11.60
C VAL A 211 6.32 16.35 -11.60
N CYS A 212 6.78 15.90 -12.78
CA CYS A 212 7.77 14.84 -12.91
C CYS A 212 9.12 15.23 -12.29
N ASP A 213 9.58 16.49 -12.46
CA ASP A 213 10.78 17.00 -11.80
C ASP A 213 10.65 16.98 -10.27
N PHE A 214 9.51 17.46 -9.74
CA PHE A 214 9.23 17.40 -8.30
C PHE A 214 9.20 15.96 -7.78
N MET A 215 8.60 15.03 -8.53
CA MET A 215 8.62 13.61 -8.19
C MET A 215 10.05 13.06 -8.16
N ALA A 216 10.88 13.42 -9.13
CA ALA A 216 12.28 13.01 -9.15
C ALA A 216 13.04 13.51 -7.91
N ASP A 217 12.81 14.75 -7.48
CA ASP A 217 13.43 15.30 -6.27
C ASP A 217 12.99 14.55 -5.00
N VAL A 218 11.71 14.21 -4.87
CA VAL A 218 11.19 13.40 -3.74
C VAL A 218 11.81 12.00 -3.71
N GLU A 219 11.90 11.34 -4.87
CA GLU A 219 12.54 10.02 -4.98
C GLU A 219 14.04 10.09 -4.69
N GLU A 220 14.75 11.07 -5.24
CA GLU A 220 16.19 11.25 -5.06
C GLU A 220 16.57 11.47 -3.59
N GLU A 221 15.79 12.29 -2.86
CA GLU A 221 15.92 12.47 -1.41
C GLU A 221 15.78 11.12 -0.67
N ALA A 222 14.73 10.37 -0.99
CA ALA A 222 14.49 9.08 -0.37
C ALA A 222 15.59 8.04 -0.69
N LEU A 223 16.01 7.95 -1.95
CA LEU A 223 17.07 7.04 -2.37
C LEU A 223 18.40 7.34 -1.69
N HIS A 224 18.72 8.63 -1.49
CA HIS A 224 19.91 9.02 -0.75
C HIS A 224 19.84 8.53 0.72
N VAL A 225 18.72 8.74 1.39
CA VAL A 225 18.49 8.28 2.78
C VAL A 225 18.59 6.76 2.88
N LEU A 226 17.94 6.03 1.97
CA LEU A 226 17.94 4.57 1.96
C LEU A 226 19.34 3.99 1.70
N ASN A 227 20.10 4.60 0.80
CA ASN A 227 21.48 4.21 0.52
C ASN A 227 22.38 4.37 1.76
N VAL A 228 22.30 5.51 2.45
CA VAL A 228 23.08 5.74 3.70
C VAL A 228 22.62 4.80 4.81
N ALA A 229 21.34 4.47 4.87
CA ALA A 229 20.79 3.49 5.81
C ALA A 229 21.17 2.04 5.48
N GLY A 230 21.79 1.77 4.35
CA GLY A 230 22.16 0.41 3.90
C GLY A 230 20.96 -0.45 3.51
N ILE A 231 19.85 0.18 3.11
CA ILE A 231 18.62 -0.53 2.71
C ILE A 231 18.68 -0.83 1.22
N SER A 232 18.70 -2.12 0.88
CA SER A 232 18.66 -2.58 -0.51
C SER A 232 17.27 -2.42 -1.09
N LEU A 233 17.22 -2.02 -2.36
CA LEU A 233 16.01 -1.92 -3.19
C LEU A 233 16.02 -2.93 -4.34
N GLU A 234 16.99 -3.86 -4.35
CA GLU A 234 17.13 -4.83 -5.42
C GLU A 234 15.97 -5.84 -5.39
N ASP A 235 15.23 -5.87 -6.46
CA ASP A 235 14.25 -6.90 -6.78
C ASP A 235 14.70 -7.61 -8.07
N PRO A 236 15.29 -8.82 -7.99
CA PRO A 236 15.83 -9.50 -9.16
C PRO A 236 14.75 -9.90 -10.19
N ASP A 237 13.47 -10.01 -9.76
CA ASP A 237 12.39 -10.45 -10.63
C ASP A 237 11.62 -9.28 -11.28
N ASN A 238 11.74 -8.09 -10.71
CA ASN A 238 11.17 -6.86 -11.25
C ASN A 238 12.04 -5.66 -10.86
N PRO A 239 13.25 -5.56 -11.41
CA PRO A 239 14.19 -4.51 -11.03
C PRO A 239 13.63 -3.14 -11.42
N ILE A 240 13.34 -2.31 -10.45
CA ILE A 240 13.10 -0.90 -10.67
C ILE A 240 14.47 -0.24 -10.70
N GLU A 241 14.94 0.04 -11.89
CA GLU A 241 16.18 0.79 -12.12
C GLU A 241 15.94 2.26 -11.73
N PHE A 242 16.01 2.57 -10.42
CA PHE A 242 15.72 3.91 -9.92
C PHE A 242 16.55 5.02 -10.60
N PRO A 243 17.86 4.84 -10.89
CA PRO A 243 18.61 5.85 -11.64
C PRO A 243 18.01 6.10 -13.03
N GLN A 244 17.61 5.04 -13.75
CA GLN A 244 16.95 5.17 -15.04
C GLN A 244 15.58 5.82 -14.93
N ARG A 245 14.81 5.47 -13.88
CA ARG A 245 13.50 6.06 -13.60
C ARG A 245 13.63 7.56 -13.32
N LEU A 246 14.59 7.99 -12.48
CA LEU A 246 14.84 9.41 -12.24
C LEU A 246 15.17 10.15 -13.53
N ALA A 247 16.05 9.55 -14.37
CA ALA A 247 16.37 10.12 -15.67
C ALA A 247 15.16 10.24 -16.59
N GLN A 248 14.25 9.25 -16.58
CA GLN A 248 12.99 9.28 -17.34
C GLN A 248 12.06 10.38 -16.83
N LEU A 249 11.90 10.54 -15.52
CA LEU A 249 11.08 11.61 -14.95
C LEU A 249 11.59 13.00 -15.36
N ARG A 250 12.90 13.21 -15.28
CA ARG A 250 13.52 14.49 -15.66
C ARG A 250 13.58 14.73 -17.17
N ALA A 251 13.39 13.68 -17.99
CA ALA A 251 13.36 13.78 -19.45
C ALA A 251 11.93 14.01 -20.01
N VAL A 252 10.93 14.15 -19.18
CA VAL A 252 9.57 14.47 -19.62
C VAL A 252 9.52 15.88 -20.15
N GLU A 253 9.33 16.02 -21.46
CA GLU A 253 9.18 17.30 -22.14
C GLU A 253 7.72 17.75 -22.20
N ALA A 254 7.51 19.05 -22.28
CA ALA A 254 6.16 19.61 -22.41
C ALA A 254 5.56 19.21 -23.77
N ASP A 255 4.49 18.44 -23.71
CA ASP A 255 3.71 18.03 -24.87
C ASP A 255 2.24 18.47 -24.65
N PRO A 256 1.84 19.62 -25.24
CA PRO A 256 0.49 20.17 -25.02
C PRO A 256 -0.62 19.21 -25.45
N GLU A 257 -0.39 18.34 -26.45
CA GLU A 257 -1.37 17.36 -26.92
C GLU A 257 -1.59 16.27 -25.88
N LYS A 258 -0.51 15.69 -25.34
CA LYS A 258 -0.60 14.68 -24.27
C LYS A 258 -1.20 15.23 -22.99
N ILE A 259 -0.85 16.47 -22.61
CA ILE A 259 -1.44 17.12 -21.44
C ILE A 259 -2.95 17.31 -21.65
N TYR A 260 -3.34 17.82 -22.80
CA TYR A 260 -4.75 17.98 -23.15
C TYR A 260 -5.50 16.65 -23.14
N GLU A 261 -4.95 15.59 -23.76
CA GLU A 261 -5.55 14.26 -23.74
C GLU A 261 -5.72 13.74 -22.31
N ALA A 262 -4.71 13.91 -21.45
CA ALA A 262 -4.78 13.49 -20.05
C ALA A 262 -5.87 14.25 -19.28
N GLU A 263 -6.02 15.55 -19.50
CA GLU A 263 -7.08 16.36 -18.89
C GLU A 263 -8.47 15.91 -19.31
N GLN A 264 -8.63 15.44 -20.56
CA GLN A 264 -9.91 14.96 -21.10
C GLN A 264 -10.31 13.55 -20.62
N ILE A 265 -9.44 12.83 -19.91
CA ILE A 265 -9.78 11.51 -19.38
C ILE A 265 -11.02 11.64 -18.48
N PRO A 266 -12.11 10.88 -18.75
CA PRO A 266 -13.31 10.89 -17.92
C PRO A 266 -12.97 10.52 -16.47
N PHE A 267 -13.61 11.15 -15.50
CA PHE A 267 -13.34 10.95 -14.06
C PHE A 267 -13.34 9.46 -13.66
N ALA A 268 -14.26 8.67 -14.22
CA ALA A 268 -14.37 7.24 -13.94
C ALA A 268 -13.16 6.41 -14.41
N LEU A 269 -12.32 6.95 -15.32
CA LEU A 269 -11.12 6.30 -15.85
C LEU A 269 -9.83 6.89 -15.29
N ARG A 270 -9.92 7.93 -14.45
CA ARG A 270 -8.76 8.53 -13.80
C ARG A 270 -8.26 7.63 -12.68
N THR A 271 -6.95 7.51 -12.58
CA THR A 271 -6.30 6.75 -11.52
C THR A 271 -5.80 7.71 -10.44
N TYR A 272 -6.40 7.63 -9.27
CA TYR A 272 -5.98 8.40 -8.09
C TYR A 272 -5.31 7.49 -7.06
N PRO A 273 -4.22 7.95 -6.40
CA PRO A 273 -3.57 7.17 -5.35
C PRO A 273 -4.41 7.07 -4.08
N SER A 274 -4.00 6.14 -3.18
CA SER A 274 -4.73 5.84 -1.94
C SER A 274 -4.90 7.06 -1.03
N THR A 275 -3.87 7.90 -0.90
CA THR A 275 -3.90 9.12 -0.09
C THR A 275 -4.96 10.11 -0.58
N TRP A 276 -5.07 10.30 -1.90
CA TRP A 276 -6.14 11.10 -2.49
C TRP A 276 -7.52 10.53 -2.12
N ALA A 277 -7.68 9.22 -2.24
CA ALA A 277 -8.95 8.56 -1.92
C ALA A 277 -9.32 8.66 -0.43
N ASP A 278 -8.33 8.69 0.47
CA ASP A 278 -8.55 8.86 1.90
C ASP A 278 -9.01 10.28 2.23
N LEU A 279 -8.38 11.32 1.65
CA LEU A 279 -8.83 12.71 1.77
C LEU A 279 -10.24 12.88 1.20
N LYS A 280 -10.50 12.37 -0.01
CA LYS A 280 -11.82 12.45 -0.66
C LYS A 280 -12.94 11.82 0.18
N ARG A 281 -12.62 10.76 0.93
CA ARG A 281 -13.54 10.11 1.87
C ARG A 281 -13.56 10.75 3.26
N LYS A 282 -12.81 11.82 3.49
CA LYS A 282 -12.73 12.58 4.77
C LYS A 282 -12.45 11.68 5.97
N ARG A 283 -11.51 10.72 5.81
CA ARG A 283 -11.22 9.73 6.85
C ARG A 283 -10.57 10.30 8.10
N GLY A 284 -9.97 11.50 8.02
CA GLY A 284 -9.26 12.14 9.12
C GLY A 284 -7.82 11.62 9.31
N GLU A 285 -7.39 10.65 8.53
CA GLU A 285 -6.06 10.04 8.57
C GLU A 285 -5.66 9.46 7.21
N THR A 286 -4.36 9.38 6.93
CA THR A 286 -3.79 8.73 5.74
C THR A 286 -2.66 7.78 6.12
N GLU A 287 -2.09 7.05 5.15
CA GLU A 287 -0.89 6.24 5.36
C GLU A 287 0.42 6.99 5.06
N ALA A 288 0.39 8.30 4.79
CA ALA A 288 1.58 9.09 4.45
C ALA A 288 2.66 9.04 5.54
N GLY A 289 2.28 8.98 6.81
CA GLY A 289 3.20 8.78 7.93
C GLY A 289 3.98 7.45 7.86
N PHE A 290 3.46 6.45 7.15
CA PHE A 290 4.09 5.15 6.92
C PHE A 290 4.75 5.05 5.53
N PHE A 291 4.81 6.13 4.77
CA PHE A 291 5.54 6.27 3.51
C PHE A 291 6.58 7.38 3.65
N ASN A 292 6.20 8.64 3.47
CA ASN A 292 7.08 9.80 3.63
C ASN A 292 7.68 9.86 5.06
N GLY A 293 6.89 9.50 6.08
CA GLY A 293 7.36 9.45 7.47
C GLY A 293 8.47 8.43 7.72
N GLU A 294 8.54 7.31 6.99
CA GLU A 294 9.65 6.36 7.11
C GLU A 294 10.96 6.95 6.62
N ILE A 295 10.92 7.72 5.53
CA ILE A 295 12.10 8.40 5.00
C ILE A 295 12.58 9.48 5.99
N ILE A 296 11.66 10.23 6.59
CA ILE A 296 11.97 11.26 7.59
C ILE A 296 12.65 10.63 8.81
N LEU A 297 12.09 9.54 9.35
CA LEU A 297 12.63 8.85 10.52
C LEU A 297 14.03 8.26 10.26
N LEU A 298 14.27 7.75 9.06
CA LEU A 298 15.62 7.32 8.67
C LEU A 298 16.55 8.53 8.50
N GLY A 299 16.07 9.62 7.87
CA GLY A 299 16.83 10.85 7.75
C GLY A 299 17.28 11.39 9.11
N GLU A 300 16.37 11.49 10.07
CA GLU A 300 16.68 11.90 11.45
C GLU A 300 17.71 10.98 12.12
N LYS A 301 17.54 9.66 11.95
CA LYS A 301 18.47 8.67 12.52
C LYS A 301 19.90 8.80 11.99
N PHE A 302 20.07 9.17 10.73
CA PHE A 302 21.36 9.28 10.05
C PHE A 302 21.85 10.74 9.87
N GLY A 303 21.14 11.73 10.41
CA GLY A 303 21.48 13.14 10.30
C GLY A 303 21.36 13.69 8.89
N LEU A 304 20.42 13.17 8.08
CA LEU A 304 20.17 13.57 6.71
C LEU A 304 18.91 14.44 6.63
N PRO A 305 18.95 15.58 5.95
CA PRO A 305 17.76 16.40 5.75
C PRO A 305 16.79 15.76 4.76
N THR A 306 15.49 15.84 5.06
CA THR A 306 14.41 15.31 4.22
C THR A 306 13.33 16.36 3.95
N PRO A 307 13.68 17.53 3.37
CA PRO A 307 12.75 18.65 3.22
C PRO A 307 11.55 18.34 2.31
N TYR A 308 11.71 17.56 1.25
CA TYR A 308 10.61 17.18 0.37
C TYR A 308 9.60 16.27 1.08
N ASN A 309 10.06 15.14 1.60
CA ASN A 309 9.18 14.19 2.29
C ASN A 309 8.52 14.80 3.52
N ALA A 310 9.25 15.63 4.28
CA ALA A 310 8.73 16.32 5.45
C ALA A 310 7.68 17.40 5.11
N THR A 311 7.82 18.09 3.98
CA THR A 311 6.81 19.05 3.52
C THR A 311 5.54 18.33 3.09
N LEU A 312 5.67 17.28 2.28
CA LEU A 312 4.54 16.48 1.81
C LEU A 312 3.77 15.87 2.98
N LEU A 313 4.48 15.26 3.95
CA LEU A 313 3.84 14.66 5.12
C LEU A 313 3.06 15.69 5.92
N ASN A 314 3.68 16.82 6.24
CA ASN A 314 3.05 17.87 7.04
C ASN A 314 1.76 18.38 6.40
N LEU A 315 1.78 18.66 5.08
CA LEU A 315 0.60 19.15 4.36
C LEU A 315 -0.52 18.11 4.34
N VAL A 316 -0.20 16.87 3.97
CA VAL A 316 -1.22 15.81 3.85
C VAL A 316 -1.83 15.47 5.22
N GLU A 317 -1.04 15.45 6.30
CA GLU A 317 -1.56 15.21 7.65
C GLU A 317 -2.46 16.36 8.13
N THR A 318 -2.08 17.61 7.83
CA THR A 318 -2.93 18.78 8.10
C THR A 318 -4.25 18.68 7.34
N MET A 319 -4.21 18.43 6.03
CA MET A 319 -5.41 18.24 5.21
C MET A 319 -6.29 17.10 5.72
N ALA A 320 -5.69 15.99 6.15
CA ALA A 320 -6.43 14.86 6.69
C ALA A 320 -7.11 15.21 8.03
N ALA A 321 -6.39 15.85 8.95
CA ALA A 321 -6.91 16.28 10.26
C ALA A 321 -8.08 17.27 10.11
N GLU A 322 -7.98 18.18 9.16
CA GLU A 322 -9.02 19.16 8.83
C GLU A 322 -10.16 18.56 7.98
N ARG A 323 -10.04 17.31 7.54
CA ARG A 323 -10.96 16.65 6.61
C ARG A 323 -11.16 17.43 5.32
N ALA A 324 -10.09 18.09 4.88
CA ALA A 324 -10.07 18.83 3.64
C ALA A 324 -10.24 17.91 2.41
N GLU A 325 -10.74 18.47 1.33
CA GLU A 325 -10.77 17.79 0.03
C GLU A 325 -9.34 17.74 -0.55
N PRO A 326 -9.02 16.79 -1.46
CA PRO A 326 -7.78 16.86 -2.24
C PRO A 326 -7.62 18.22 -2.94
N GLY A 327 -6.36 18.66 -3.13
CA GLY A 327 -6.05 19.98 -3.68
C GLY A 327 -5.75 21.01 -2.59
N GLY A 328 -5.74 22.25 -2.97
CA GLY A 328 -5.52 23.39 -2.06
C GLY A 328 -4.14 23.99 -2.15
N HIS A 329 -3.18 23.34 -2.83
CA HIS A 329 -1.86 23.89 -3.11
C HIS A 329 -1.47 23.71 -4.58
N SER A 330 -0.82 24.71 -5.13
CA SER A 330 -0.14 24.64 -6.42
C SER A 330 1.25 24.03 -6.27
N LEU A 331 1.82 23.54 -7.37
CA LEU A 331 3.20 23.05 -7.37
C LEU A 331 4.23 24.15 -7.02
N ALA A 332 3.96 25.41 -7.39
CA ALA A 332 4.81 26.54 -7.02
C ALA A 332 4.84 26.74 -5.50
N GLU A 333 3.68 26.70 -4.84
CA GLU A 333 3.60 26.79 -3.37
C GLU A 333 4.29 25.60 -2.69
N LEU A 334 4.20 24.38 -3.25
CA LEU A 334 4.94 23.21 -2.73
C LEU A 334 6.45 23.45 -2.78
N ASN A 335 6.98 23.95 -3.90
CA ASN A 335 8.40 24.26 -4.06
C ASN A 335 8.85 25.35 -3.07
N ASP A 336 8.07 26.41 -2.90
CA ASP A 336 8.35 27.48 -1.94
C ASP A 336 8.41 26.95 -0.50
N LEU A 337 7.50 26.06 -0.12
CA LEU A 337 7.48 25.44 1.21
C LEU A 337 8.69 24.51 1.44
N VAL A 338 9.11 23.77 0.43
CA VAL A 338 10.33 22.96 0.49
C VAL A 338 11.56 23.84 0.70
N GLU A 339 11.71 24.91 -0.06
CA GLU A 339 12.84 25.84 0.07
C GLU A 339 12.86 26.55 1.44
N GLN A 340 11.71 26.98 1.94
CA GLN A 340 11.60 27.54 3.30
C GLN A 340 12.04 26.53 4.36
N ARG A 341 11.71 25.25 4.20
CA ARG A 341 12.14 24.19 5.12
C ARG A 341 13.64 23.96 5.02
N ARG A 342 14.22 23.92 3.83
CA ARG A 342 15.67 23.83 3.61
C ARG A 342 16.42 24.95 4.33
N MET A 343 15.98 26.21 4.18
CA MET A 343 16.60 27.35 4.83
C MET A 343 16.56 27.28 6.36
N LYS A 344 15.44 26.78 6.93
CA LYS A 344 15.31 26.59 8.39
C LYS A 344 16.27 25.53 8.94
N MET A 345 16.46 24.43 8.22
CA MET A 345 17.41 23.36 8.60
C MET A 345 18.86 23.87 8.58
N TYR A 346 19.25 24.62 7.56
CA TYR A 346 20.58 25.23 7.47
C TYR A 346 20.88 26.21 8.60
N ASN A 347 19.88 26.97 9.06
CA ASN A 347 20.05 27.96 10.13
C ASN A 347 20.02 27.34 11.54
N SER A 348 19.54 26.10 11.70
CA SER A 348 19.54 25.39 12.98
C SER A 348 20.86 24.66 13.27
N ASP A 349 21.70 24.47 12.25
CA ASP A 349 23.00 23.80 12.36
C ASP A 349 24.18 24.79 12.57
N GLN A 350 23.89 26.09 12.67
CA GLN A 350 24.84 27.16 13.01
C GLN A 350 24.65 27.62 14.46
#